data_24e8e9a722e6222093a3b159fc427cd2
#
_entry.id   24e8e9a722e6222093a3b159fc427cd2
#
_cell.length_a   1.000
_cell.length_b   1.000
_cell.length_c   1.000
_cell.angle_alpha   90.00
_cell.angle_beta   90.00
_cell.angle_gamma   90.00
#
_symmetry.space_group_name_H-M   'P 1'
#
loop_
_entity.id
_entity.type
_entity.pdbx_description
1 polymer ?
#
loop_
_entity_poly.entity_id
_entity_poly.type
_entity_poly.pdbx_seq_one_letter_code
_entity_poly.pdbx_strand_id
1 'polypeptide(L)'
;MNMTQDTTKTVASPSGLQRVTVLGTGVLGAQIAFQCAFHGKSVTAYDIDAAALERARDALTRLAQTYAADLPGTTPEATTRVAAAIALSSDLAQAVRDADLVIEAGPEKLELKRSV
;
A
#
# COMPACT_ATOMS: atom_id res chain seq x y z
N MET A 1 -13.71 19.92 9.90
CA MET A 1 -12.91 19.87 9.27
C MET A 1 -12.74 19.64 8.87
N ASN A 2 -13.03 19.37 9.16
CA ASN A 2 -12.30 19.26 8.50
C ASN A 2 -12.28 18.81 8.21
N MET A 3 -12.43 18.41 8.18
CA MET A 3 -11.75 18.06 7.60
C MET A 3 -12.04 17.66 7.17
N THR A 4 -12.34 17.47 7.49
CA THR A 4 -11.85 17.25 6.88
C THR A 4 -12.16 17.01 6.51
N GLN A 5 -12.52 16.78 6.59
CA GLN A 5 -12.07 16.66 6.06
C GLN A 5 -12.29 16.20 5.51
N ASP A 6 -12.50 15.96 5.66
CA ASP A 6 -12.01 15.70 5.00
C ASP A 6 -12.12 15.07 4.60
N THR A 7 -12.27 14.67 4.56
CA THR A 7 -11.66 14.19 4.02
C THR A 7 -11.90 13.80 3.31
N THR A 8 -11.92 13.73 3.22
CA THR A 8 -11.38 13.63 2.51
C THR A 8 -11.34 13.86 1.80
N LYS A 9 -11.32 14.05 1.70
CA LYS A 9 -10.79 14.49 1.09
C LYS A 9 -10.29 14.26 0.49
N THR A 10 -10.06 14.19 0.32
CA THR A 10 -9.15 14.20 -0.26
C THR A 10 -8.59 14.27 -0.48
N VAL A 11 -8.65 14.20 -0.62
CA VAL A 11 -7.77 14.52 -0.81
C VAL A 11 -6.91 14.57 -0.71
N ALA A 12 -6.94 14.84 -1.14
CA ALA A 12 -5.70 14.94 -1.16
C ALA A 12 -5.22 14.93 -0.02
N SER A 13 -4.54 14.37 0.18
CA SER A 13 -3.94 14.55 1.13
C SER A 13 -3.04 15.33 0.96
N PRO A 14 -3.21 16.14 1.13
CA PRO A 14 -2.33 16.98 0.99
C PRO A 14 -1.28 16.87 1.77
N SER A 15 -1.18 16.85 2.64
CA SER A 15 -0.17 16.95 3.60
C SER A 15 1.10 16.30 3.25
N GLY A 16 1.40 15.95 2.10
CA GLY A 16 2.63 15.33 1.74
C GLY A 16 2.75 13.87 2.07
N LEU A 17 1.69 13.21 2.41
CA LEU A 17 1.71 11.77 2.67
C LEU A 17 1.26 11.04 1.43
N GLN A 18 2.03 11.21 0.34
CA GLN A 18 1.69 10.61 -0.93
C GLN A 18 2.43 9.32 -1.21
N ARG A 19 3.63 9.18 -0.68
CA ARG A 19 4.47 8.01 -0.93
C ARG A 19 4.57 7.19 0.34
N VAL A 20 4.09 5.97 0.27
CA VAL A 20 3.98 5.07 1.43
C VAL A 20 4.85 3.85 1.19
N THR A 21 5.67 3.51 2.15
CA THR A 21 6.42 2.26 2.13
C THR A 21 5.90 1.36 3.23
N VAL A 22 5.56 0.13 2.88
CA VAL A 22 5.09 -0.88 3.82
C VAL A 22 6.21 -1.89 4.02
N LEU A 23 6.64 -2.05 5.26
CA LEU A 23 7.71 -3.00 5.61
C LEU A 23 7.05 -4.28 6.07
N GLY A 24 7.29 -5.35 5.33
CA GLY A 24 6.66 -6.63 5.59
C GLY A 24 5.52 -6.89 4.63
N THR A 25 5.56 -8.04 3.95
CA THR A 25 4.60 -8.35 2.90
C THR A 25 3.75 -9.58 3.22
N GLY A 26 3.58 -9.88 4.50
CA GLY A 26 2.63 -10.92 4.90
C GLY A 26 1.20 -10.46 4.64
N VAL A 27 0.24 -11.18 5.20
CA VAL A 27 -1.17 -10.90 4.94
C VAL A 27 -1.53 -9.47 5.27
N LEU A 28 -1.13 -8.98 6.45
CA LEU A 28 -1.46 -7.62 6.87
C LEU A 28 -0.77 -6.60 5.98
N GLY A 29 0.53 -6.80 5.70
CA GLY A 29 1.28 -5.85 4.88
C GLY A 29 0.71 -5.73 3.48
N ALA A 30 0.34 -6.85 2.87
CA ALA A 30 -0.24 -6.83 1.52
C ALA A 30 -1.58 -6.10 1.52
N GLN A 31 -2.40 -6.32 2.54
CA GLN A 31 -3.70 -5.64 2.63
C GLN A 31 -3.53 -4.14 2.78
N ILE A 32 -2.58 -3.70 3.62
CA ILE A 32 -2.32 -2.29 3.82
C ILE A 32 -1.78 -1.66 2.54
N ALA A 33 -0.84 -2.35 1.87
CA ALA A 33 -0.27 -1.83 0.63
C ALA A 33 -1.36 -1.63 -0.43
N PHE A 34 -2.24 -2.62 -0.57
CA PHE A 34 -3.31 -2.51 -1.57
C PHE A 34 -4.27 -1.39 -1.20
N GLN A 35 -4.63 -1.28 0.08
CA GLN A 35 -5.56 -0.24 0.52
C GLN A 35 -5.00 1.15 0.24
N CYS A 36 -3.72 1.37 0.54
CA CYS A 36 -3.10 2.67 0.28
C CYS A 36 -3.06 2.98 -1.22
N ALA A 37 -2.70 1.99 -2.02
CA ALA A 37 -2.63 2.19 -3.47
C ALA A 37 -4.01 2.41 -4.07
N PHE A 38 -5.00 1.71 -3.54
CA PHE A 38 -6.37 1.86 -4.02
C PHE A 38 -6.89 3.28 -3.78
N HIS A 39 -6.39 3.93 -2.72
CA HIS A 39 -6.77 5.31 -2.40
C HIS A 39 -5.80 6.33 -3.02
N GLY A 40 -5.05 5.92 -4.01
CA GLY A 40 -4.27 6.86 -4.80
C GLY A 40 -2.85 7.14 -4.34
N LYS A 41 -2.37 6.41 -3.34
CA LYS A 41 -1.01 6.60 -2.87
C LYS A 41 -0.03 5.83 -3.75
N SER A 42 1.21 6.32 -3.82
CA SER A 42 2.29 5.60 -4.46
C SER A 42 2.90 4.68 -3.41
N VAL A 43 2.87 3.38 -3.64
CA VAL A 43 3.21 2.41 -2.60
C VAL A 43 4.37 1.53 -3.02
N THR A 44 5.32 1.36 -2.10
CA THR A 44 6.37 0.36 -2.22
C THR A 44 6.22 -0.60 -1.05
N ALA A 45 6.24 -1.89 -1.32
CA ALA A 45 6.20 -2.90 -0.28
C ALA A 45 7.54 -3.61 -0.23
N TYR A 46 8.12 -3.68 0.95
CA TYR A 46 9.45 -4.23 1.16
C TYR A 46 9.39 -5.54 1.93
N ASP A 47 10.18 -6.50 1.51
CA ASP A 47 10.45 -7.67 2.33
C ASP A 47 11.87 -8.14 2.02
N ILE A 48 12.53 -8.70 3.02
CA ILE A 48 13.90 -9.15 2.84
C ILE A 48 13.94 -10.44 2.03
N ASP A 49 12.85 -11.19 1.98
CA ASP A 49 12.82 -12.52 1.40
C ASP A 49 12.20 -12.44 0.00
N ALA A 50 12.94 -12.85 -1.02
CA ALA A 50 12.43 -12.84 -2.40
C ALA A 50 11.20 -13.72 -2.57
N ALA A 51 11.15 -14.85 -1.86
CA ALA A 51 9.98 -15.72 -1.94
C ALA A 51 8.75 -15.03 -1.33
N ALA A 52 8.96 -14.24 -0.28
CA ALA A 52 7.86 -13.47 0.30
C ALA A 52 7.34 -12.44 -0.69
N LEU A 53 8.22 -11.83 -1.48
CA LEU A 53 7.77 -10.87 -2.49
C LEU A 53 6.95 -11.53 -3.59
N GLU A 54 7.30 -12.76 -3.98
CA GLU A 54 6.49 -13.48 -4.95
C GLU A 54 5.11 -13.79 -4.39
N ARG A 55 5.06 -14.23 -3.14
CA ARG A 55 3.77 -14.47 -2.49
C ARG A 55 2.96 -13.19 -2.38
N ALA A 56 3.65 -12.07 -2.16
CA ALA A 56 2.98 -10.79 -2.08
C ALA A 56 2.35 -10.40 -3.41
N ARG A 57 3.04 -10.65 -4.51
CA ARG A 57 2.47 -10.35 -5.83
C ARG A 57 1.18 -11.12 -6.05
N ASP A 58 1.18 -12.41 -5.66
CA ASP A 58 -0.03 -13.22 -5.78
C ASP A 58 -1.14 -12.71 -4.85
N ALA A 59 -0.77 -12.32 -3.64
CA ALA A 59 -1.77 -11.81 -2.69
C ALA A 59 -2.39 -10.51 -3.19
N LEU A 60 -1.58 -9.63 -3.78
CA LEU A 60 -2.10 -8.37 -4.32
C LEU A 60 -3.05 -8.63 -5.50
N THR A 61 -2.74 -9.62 -6.32
CA THR A 61 -3.63 -10.00 -7.40
C THR A 61 -4.97 -10.50 -6.87
N ARG A 62 -4.95 -11.31 -5.82
CA ARG A 62 -6.20 -11.78 -5.21
C ARG A 62 -6.99 -10.66 -4.58
N LEU A 63 -6.30 -9.69 -3.95
CA LEU A 63 -6.97 -8.53 -3.38
C LEU A 63 -7.65 -7.70 -4.46
N ALA A 64 -6.99 -7.57 -5.62
CA ALA A 64 -7.60 -6.85 -6.72
C ALA A 64 -8.90 -7.51 -7.15
N GLN A 65 -8.93 -8.84 -7.21
CA GLN A 65 -10.13 -9.57 -7.57
C GLN A 65 -11.23 -9.38 -6.54
N THR A 66 -10.87 -9.43 -5.26
CA THR A 66 -11.82 -9.27 -4.17
C THR A 66 -12.44 -7.86 -4.18
N TYR A 67 -11.61 -6.84 -4.37
CA TYR A 67 -12.11 -5.47 -4.42
C TYR A 67 -13.06 -5.28 -5.61
N ALA A 68 -12.70 -5.84 -6.76
CA ALA A 68 -13.56 -5.70 -7.94
C ALA A 68 -14.91 -6.38 -7.74
N ALA A 69 -14.93 -7.50 -7.02
CA ALA A 69 -16.17 -8.24 -6.79
C ALA A 69 -17.04 -7.58 -5.72
N ASP A 70 -16.40 -7.00 -4.69
CA ASP A 70 -17.15 -6.58 -3.50
C ASP A 70 -17.52 -5.11 -3.49
N LEU A 71 -16.81 -4.25 -4.23
CA LEU A 71 -17.07 -2.82 -4.16
C LEU A 71 -17.76 -2.33 -5.42
N PRO A 72 -18.93 -1.72 -5.27
CA PRO A 72 -19.62 -1.16 -6.43
C PRO A 72 -18.80 -0.07 -7.08
N GLY A 73 -18.83 -0.01 -8.39
CA GLY A 73 -18.13 1.03 -9.12
C GLY A 73 -16.70 0.71 -9.46
N THR A 74 -16.16 -0.42 -8.98
CA THR A 74 -14.83 -0.84 -9.38
C THR A 74 -14.93 -1.86 -10.52
N THR A 75 -13.85 -1.97 -11.30
CA THR A 75 -13.77 -2.97 -12.35
C THR A 75 -12.52 -3.80 -12.18
N PRO A 76 -12.50 -5.04 -12.69
CA PRO A 76 -11.27 -5.85 -12.59
C PRO A 76 -10.08 -5.19 -13.24
N GLU A 77 -10.29 -4.44 -14.33
CA GLU A 77 -9.20 -3.74 -14.99
C GLU A 77 -8.59 -2.66 -14.09
N ALA A 78 -9.45 -1.91 -13.41
CA ALA A 78 -8.98 -0.84 -12.54
C ALA A 78 -8.24 -1.39 -11.32
N THR A 79 -8.78 -2.41 -10.67
CA THR A 79 -8.12 -2.97 -9.49
C THR A 79 -6.84 -3.70 -9.84
N THR A 80 -6.78 -4.32 -11.01
CA THR A 80 -5.55 -4.96 -11.47
C THR A 80 -4.45 -3.92 -11.68
N ARG A 81 -4.80 -2.74 -12.21
CA ARG A 81 -3.81 -1.68 -12.36
C ARG A 81 -3.31 -1.19 -11.00
N VAL A 82 -4.19 -1.12 -10.02
CA VAL A 82 -3.78 -0.74 -8.66
C VAL A 82 -2.75 -1.73 -8.13
N ALA A 83 -3.03 -3.02 -8.24
CA ALA A 83 -2.10 -4.04 -7.77
C ALA A 83 -0.76 -3.96 -8.51
N ALA A 84 -0.81 -3.78 -9.82
CA ALA A 84 0.41 -3.75 -10.65
C ALA A 84 1.27 -2.52 -10.35
N ALA A 85 0.67 -1.45 -9.87
CA ALA A 85 1.41 -0.22 -9.59
C ALA A 85 2.19 -0.29 -8.27
N ILE A 86 1.90 -1.26 -7.41
CA ILE A 86 2.62 -1.40 -6.15
C ILE A 86 4.00 -1.97 -6.44
N ALA A 87 5.04 -1.23 -6.07
CA ALA A 87 6.42 -1.68 -6.27
C ALA A 87 6.80 -2.64 -5.17
N LEU A 88 7.49 -3.72 -5.52
CA LEU A 88 8.00 -4.67 -4.54
C LEU A 88 9.53 -4.56 -4.54
N SER A 89 10.12 -4.51 -3.36
CA SER A 89 11.56 -4.30 -3.24
C SER A 89 12.13 -5.12 -2.09
N SER A 90 13.33 -5.64 -2.29
CA SER A 90 14.10 -6.25 -1.21
C SER A 90 15.26 -5.37 -0.76
N ASP A 91 15.31 -4.13 -1.24
CA ASP A 91 16.35 -3.17 -0.86
C ASP A 91 15.73 -2.15 0.07
N LEU A 92 16.04 -2.26 1.36
CA LEU A 92 15.41 -1.42 2.38
C LEU A 92 15.71 0.05 2.16
N ALA A 93 16.97 0.39 1.88
CA ALA A 93 17.35 1.78 1.70
C ALA A 93 16.59 2.41 0.53
N GLN A 94 16.46 1.67 -0.57
CA GLN A 94 15.72 2.16 -1.71
C GLN A 94 14.24 2.29 -1.39
N ALA A 95 13.70 1.31 -0.69
CA ALA A 95 12.25 1.27 -0.41
C ALA A 95 11.80 2.45 0.43
N VAL A 96 12.65 2.92 1.35
CA VAL A 96 12.25 4.01 2.24
C VAL A 96 12.77 5.37 1.80
N ARG A 97 13.59 5.44 0.76
CA ARG A 97 14.30 6.66 0.41
C ARG A 97 13.38 7.86 0.20
N ASP A 98 12.30 7.67 -0.52
CA ASP A 98 11.42 8.77 -0.85
C ASP A 98 10.07 8.68 -0.13
N ALA A 99 9.98 7.83 0.88
CA ALA A 99 8.70 7.62 1.56
C ALA A 99 8.33 8.81 2.42
N ASP A 100 7.08 9.19 2.37
CA ASP A 100 6.53 10.18 3.29
C ASP A 100 6.06 9.51 4.56
N LEU A 101 5.65 8.24 4.46
CA LEU A 101 5.16 7.47 5.59
C LEU A 101 5.67 6.05 5.46
N VAL A 102 6.19 5.50 6.54
CA VAL A 102 6.63 4.11 6.58
C VAL A 102 5.72 3.36 7.56
N ILE A 103 5.11 2.28 7.08
CA ILE A 103 4.24 1.45 7.88
C ILE A 103 4.96 0.13 8.12
N GLU A 104 5.21 -0.20 9.37
CA GLU A 104 5.87 -1.44 9.72
C GLU A 104 4.79 -2.46 10.08
N ALA A 105 4.62 -3.46 9.21
CA ALA A 105 3.56 -4.45 9.35
C ALA A 105 4.19 -5.80 9.66
N GLY A 106 4.64 -5.94 10.88
CA GLY A 106 5.20 -7.19 11.33
C GLY A 106 4.13 -8.20 11.67
N PRO A 107 4.53 -9.41 12.00
CA PRO A 107 3.56 -10.47 12.27
C PRO A 107 2.65 -10.19 13.45
N GLU A 108 3.10 -9.39 14.40
CA GLU A 108 2.35 -9.22 15.63
C GLU A 108 1.88 -7.81 15.90
N LYS A 109 2.30 -6.84 15.11
CA LYS A 109 1.91 -5.47 15.38
C LYS A 109 2.09 -4.61 14.15
N LEU A 110 1.42 -3.47 14.19
CA LEU A 110 1.50 -2.47 13.16
C LEU A 110 2.12 -1.24 13.78
N GLU A 111 3.14 -0.68 13.15
CA GLU A 111 3.75 0.58 13.55
C GLU A 111 3.73 1.56 12.41
N LEU A 112 3.40 2.81 12.70
CA LEU A 112 3.40 3.88 11.73
C LEU A 112 4.51 4.85 12.08
N LYS A 113 5.39 5.14 11.13
CA LYS A 113 6.48 6.05 11.35
C LYS A 113 6.51 7.09 10.25
N ARG A 114 6.60 8.34 10.66
CA ARG A 114 6.70 9.41 9.69
C ARG A 114 8.15 9.55 9.28
N SER A 115 8.37 9.55 7.98
CA SER A 115 9.70 9.77 7.46
C SER A 115 9.94 11.26 7.36
N VAL A 116 11.06 11.73 7.85
CA VAL A 116 11.34 13.15 7.85
C VAL A 116 12.51 13.48 6.98
#